data_b927f814516c0d59e8f7e933c3cb8e70
#
_entry.id   b927f814516c0d59e8f7e933c3cb8e70
#
_cell.length_a   1.000
_cell.length_b   1.000
_cell.length_c   1.000
_cell.angle_alpha   90.00
_cell.angle_beta   90.00
_cell.angle_gamma   90.00
#
_symmetry.space_group_name_H-M   'P 1'
#
loop_
_entity.id
_entity.type
_entity.pdbx_description
1 polymer ?
#
loop_
_entity_poly.entity_id
_entity_poly.type
_entity_poly.pdbx_seq_one_letter_code
_entity_poly.pdbx_strand_id
1 'polypeptide(L)'
;MIKNLSPSRASQFKTCPKQFKFANIDKIKEPTTEVQAKGTTVHQALENLFDLKPDERNTEKLHNLFREAWTKVRGNDEHHNLFSSVEEEREWGLDGLKLLNNYMSIEDPTSFEPLERERWVRGSIEDLNLRGILDRMDRNNKGELVIVDYKSGKAPLAKYKEPRFFALKLYALLIQKELGEMPSELKLIYLKNSTIHTLKVTQDSLDQVKIEVLEIWNNIKKAFETNEFPATKNTLCDWCYYKPICPVFNENAPDTEKLKEINEELIDIKEQIEALDMFENIDELPDNSELASLNINELEEKYQKLDIERAEMEDSIQKLLRE
;
A
#
# COMPACT_ATOMS: atom_id res chain seq x y z
N MET A 1 3.68 -1.47 -17.97
CA MET A 1 4.65 -1.35 -16.84
C MET A 1 4.09 -0.36 -15.81
N ILE A 2 4.31 -0.57 -14.49
CA ILE A 2 3.84 0.34 -13.45
C ILE A 2 4.50 1.73 -13.58
N LYS A 3 3.71 2.80 -13.39
CA LYS A 3 4.20 4.19 -13.52
C LYS A 3 4.91 4.71 -12.26
N ASN A 4 4.57 4.15 -11.10
CA ASN A 4 5.10 4.57 -9.79
C ASN A 4 5.32 3.34 -8.89
N LEU A 5 6.36 3.39 -8.08
CA LEU A 5 6.66 2.40 -7.07
C LEU A 5 6.45 2.99 -5.66
N SER A 6 5.84 2.24 -4.75
CA SER A 6 5.83 2.59 -3.33
C SER A 6 6.85 1.73 -2.57
N PRO A 7 7.32 2.17 -1.39
CA PRO A 7 8.22 1.37 -0.57
C PRO A 7 7.66 -0.03 -0.25
N SER A 8 6.34 -0.14 -0.03
CA SER A 8 5.67 -1.42 0.22
C SER A 8 5.71 -2.34 -1.00
N ARG A 9 5.44 -1.81 -2.20
CA ARG A 9 5.55 -2.57 -3.46
C ARG A 9 6.98 -3.00 -3.77
N ALA A 10 7.97 -2.13 -3.50
CA ALA A 10 9.38 -2.48 -3.62
C ALA A 10 9.74 -3.65 -2.70
N SER A 11 9.32 -3.59 -1.43
CA SER A 11 9.51 -4.67 -0.46
C SER A 11 8.80 -5.96 -0.88
N GLN A 12 7.58 -5.86 -1.43
CA GLN A 12 6.82 -7.02 -1.93
C GLN A 12 7.56 -7.71 -3.09
N PHE A 13 8.03 -6.94 -4.09
CA PHE A 13 8.78 -7.51 -5.21
C PHE A 13 10.07 -8.18 -4.73
N LYS A 14 10.83 -7.52 -3.83
CA LYS A 14 12.03 -8.08 -3.23
C LYS A 14 11.76 -9.40 -2.49
N THR A 15 10.60 -9.50 -1.82
CA THR A 15 10.20 -10.69 -1.07
C THR A 15 9.78 -11.83 -2.00
N CYS A 16 8.94 -11.55 -3.00
CA CYS A 16 8.47 -12.52 -3.98
C CYS A 16 7.92 -11.82 -5.23
N PRO A 17 8.64 -11.86 -6.38
CA PRO A 17 8.16 -11.28 -7.63
C PRO A 17 6.79 -11.83 -8.07
N LYS A 18 6.49 -13.12 -7.84
CA LYS A 18 5.18 -13.71 -8.17
C LYS A 18 4.05 -13.09 -7.34
N GLN A 19 4.24 -12.89 -6.04
CA GLN A 19 3.26 -12.19 -5.19
C GLN A 19 3.02 -10.76 -5.67
N PHE A 20 4.10 -10.07 -6.05
CA PHE A 20 4.00 -8.73 -6.63
C PHE A 20 3.18 -8.74 -7.93
N LYS A 21 3.39 -9.74 -8.82
CA LYS A 21 2.62 -9.91 -10.06
C LYS A 21 1.14 -10.05 -9.74
N PHE A 22 0.76 -11.03 -8.92
CA PHE A 22 -0.64 -11.26 -8.56
C PHE A 22 -1.33 -9.99 -8.02
N ALA A 23 -0.70 -9.30 -7.08
CA ALA A 23 -1.29 -8.12 -6.45
C ALA A 23 -1.31 -6.87 -7.35
N ASN A 24 -0.23 -6.62 -8.12
CA ASN A 24 -0.02 -5.32 -8.76
C ASN A 24 -0.22 -5.32 -10.28
N ILE A 25 -0.10 -6.49 -10.93
CA ILE A 25 -0.24 -6.64 -12.38
C ILE A 25 -1.56 -7.35 -12.68
N ASP A 26 -1.75 -8.55 -12.15
CA ASP A 26 -2.96 -9.36 -12.36
C ASP A 26 -4.17 -8.81 -11.57
N LYS A 27 -3.93 -7.87 -10.65
CA LYS A 27 -4.98 -7.20 -9.84
C LYS A 27 -5.86 -8.14 -9.01
N ILE A 28 -5.34 -9.32 -8.66
CA ILE A 28 -6.03 -10.25 -7.78
C ILE A 28 -6.07 -9.63 -6.38
N LYS A 29 -7.26 -9.18 -5.98
CA LYS A 29 -7.44 -8.42 -4.73
C LYS A 29 -7.39 -9.35 -3.52
N GLU A 30 -6.48 -9.06 -2.59
CA GLU A 30 -6.46 -9.69 -1.28
C GLU A 30 -7.53 -9.04 -0.40
N PRO A 31 -8.40 -9.81 0.27
CA PRO A 31 -9.38 -9.25 1.20
C PRO A 31 -8.70 -8.49 2.33
N THR A 32 -9.35 -7.44 2.81
CA THR A 32 -8.90 -6.75 4.01
C THR A 32 -8.98 -7.68 5.20
N THR A 33 -7.89 -7.78 5.96
CA THR A 33 -7.84 -8.57 7.19
C THR A 33 -8.17 -7.71 8.41
N GLU A 34 -8.60 -8.34 9.51
CA GLU A 34 -8.82 -7.67 10.79
C GLU A 34 -7.57 -6.90 11.28
N VAL A 35 -6.38 -7.45 10.99
CA VAL A 35 -5.10 -6.83 11.36
C VAL A 35 -4.86 -5.55 10.56
N GLN A 36 -5.14 -5.58 9.26
CA GLN A 36 -5.02 -4.41 8.38
C GLN A 36 -6.04 -3.33 8.77
N ALA A 37 -7.33 -3.71 8.95
CA ALA A 37 -8.37 -2.79 9.39
C ALA A 37 -8.03 -2.13 10.73
N LYS A 38 -7.50 -2.91 11.70
CA LYS A 38 -7.05 -2.38 12.99
C LYS A 38 -5.91 -1.39 12.83
N GLY A 39 -4.91 -1.71 12.02
CA GLY A 39 -3.79 -0.82 11.72
C GLY A 39 -4.27 0.51 11.15
N THR A 40 -5.09 0.48 10.10
CA THR A 40 -5.64 1.69 9.46
C THR A 40 -6.46 2.53 10.44
N THR A 41 -7.33 1.88 11.26
CA THR A 41 -8.17 2.60 12.23
C THR A 41 -7.33 3.24 13.35
N VAL A 42 -6.27 2.57 13.80
CA VAL A 42 -5.33 3.11 14.80
C VAL A 42 -4.55 4.31 14.23
N HIS A 43 -4.02 4.21 13.00
CA HIS A 43 -3.32 5.32 12.36
C HIS A 43 -4.23 6.54 12.20
N GLN A 44 -5.47 6.33 11.73
CA GLN A 44 -6.46 7.41 11.60
C GLN A 44 -6.78 8.08 12.94
N ALA A 45 -6.89 7.31 14.02
CA ALA A 45 -7.13 7.87 15.35
C ALA A 45 -5.92 8.69 15.85
N LEU A 46 -4.70 8.22 15.60
CA LEU A 46 -3.47 8.93 15.96
C LEU A 46 -3.27 10.21 15.11
N GLU A 47 -3.60 10.18 13.83
CA GLU A 47 -3.62 11.36 12.98
C GLU A 47 -4.58 12.42 13.51
N ASN A 48 -5.85 12.03 13.76
CA ASN A 48 -6.91 12.94 14.21
C ASN A 48 -6.66 13.47 15.64
N LEU A 49 -5.86 12.77 16.46
CA LEU A 49 -5.51 13.25 17.80
C LEU A 49 -4.86 14.63 17.77
N PHE A 50 -4.04 14.89 16.78
CA PHE A 50 -3.32 16.16 16.63
C PHE A 50 -4.16 17.26 15.97
N ASP A 51 -5.41 17.00 15.59
CA ASP A 51 -6.40 18.04 15.27
C ASP A 51 -6.98 18.69 16.53
N LEU A 52 -6.86 18.01 17.67
CA LEU A 52 -7.26 18.54 18.95
C LEU A 52 -6.20 19.49 19.50
N LYS A 53 -6.63 20.44 20.35
CA LYS A 53 -5.71 21.26 21.11
C LYS A 53 -4.86 20.39 22.05
N PRO A 54 -3.62 20.78 22.37
CA PRO A 54 -2.73 19.99 23.21
C PRO A 54 -3.36 19.53 24.54
N ASP A 55 -4.07 20.41 25.23
CA ASP A 55 -4.73 20.15 26.52
C ASP A 55 -5.95 19.18 26.40
N GLU A 56 -6.45 18.96 25.20
CA GLU A 56 -7.55 18.01 24.93
C GLU A 56 -7.05 16.62 24.53
N ARG A 57 -5.75 16.43 24.25
CA ARG A 57 -5.16 15.17 23.77
C ARG A 57 -4.97 14.19 24.93
N ASN A 58 -6.03 13.50 25.27
CA ASN A 58 -6.04 12.50 26.34
C ASN A 58 -6.56 11.14 25.85
N THR A 59 -6.42 10.13 26.69
CA THR A 59 -6.80 8.74 26.38
C THR A 59 -8.27 8.60 26.00
N GLU A 60 -9.17 9.32 26.67
CA GLU A 60 -10.61 9.26 26.40
C GLU A 60 -10.93 9.78 24.99
N LYS A 61 -10.37 10.94 24.64
CA LYS A 61 -10.52 11.52 23.30
C LYS A 61 -9.94 10.62 22.22
N LEU A 62 -8.75 10.06 22.44
CA LEU A 62 -8.12 9.14 21.51
C LEU A 62 -8.96 7.87 21.29
N HIS A 63 -9.57 7.33 22.34
CA HIS A 63 -10.52 6.20 22.23
C HIS A 63 -11.76 6.56 21.44
N ASN A 64 -12.27 7.78 21.57
CA ASN A 64 -13.44 8.23 20.80
C ASN A 64 -13.09 8.39 19.33
N LEU A 65 -11.92 8.97 19.01
CA LEU A 65 -11.42 9.08 17.64
C LEU A 65 -11.26 7.70 16.97
N PHE A 66 -10.82 6.69 17.69
CA PHE A 66 -10.75 5.32 17.17
C PHE A 66 -12.15 4.77 16.83
N ARG A 67 -13.14 4.94 17.73
CA ARG A 67 -14.52 4.51 17.50
C ARG A 67 -15.14 5.24 16.30
N GLU A 68 -14.90 6.55 16.19
CA GLU A 68 -15.36 7.37 15.06
C GLU A 68 -14.73 6.91 13.76
N ALA A 69 -13.41 6.67 13.73
CA ALA A 69 -12.70 6.17 12.56
C ALA A 69 -13.25 4.83 12.09
N TRP A 70 -13.48 3.89 13.02
CA TRP A 70 -14.08 2.60 12.69
C TRP A 70 -15.52 2.73 12.19
N THR A 71 -16.34 3.54 12.86
CA THR A 71 -17.76 3.74 12.50
C THR A 71 -17.92 4.27 11.06
N LYS A 72 -16.98 5.09 10.59
CA LYS A 72 -16.99 5.62 9.22
C LYS A 72 -16.78 4.57 8.14
N VAL A 73 -16.02 3.53 8.43
CA VAL A 73 -15.57 2.55 7.42
C VAL A 73 -16.16 1.14 7.58
N ARG A 74 -16.70 0.78 8.75
CA ARG A 74 -17.20 -0.57 9.04
C ARG A 74 -18.31 -1.05 8.11
N GLY A 75 -19.06 -0.13 7.49
CA GLY A 75 -20.13 -0.44 6.54
C GLY A 75 -19.68 -0.54 5.08
N ASN A 76 -18.40 -0.31 4.79
CA ASN A 76 -17.86 -0.43 3.45
C ASN A 76 -17.77 -1.91 3.03
N ASP A 77 -17.89 -2.20 1.74
CA ASP A 77 -17.82 -3.56 1.18
C ASP A 77 -16.57 -4.32 1.63
N GLU A 78 -15.45 -3.61 1.79
CA GLU A 78 -14.16 -4.18 2.23
C GLU A 78 -14.18 -4.69 3.69
N HIS A 79 -15.12 -4.24 4.51
CA HIS A 79 -15.22 -4.55 5.94
C HIS A 79 -16.53 -5.28 6.30
N HIS A 80 -17.47 -5.43 5.36
CA HIS A 80 -18.81 -5.94 5.61
C HIS A 80 -18.83 -7.34 6.25
N ASN A 81 -17.88 -8.21 5.87
CA ASN A 81 -17.78 -9.59 6.37
C ASN A 81 -16.49 -9.81 7.16
N LEU A 82 -15.93 -8.77 7.78
CA LEU A 82 -14.66 -8.86 8.48
C LEU A 82 -14.76 -9.66 9.78
N PHE A 83 -15.93 -9.64 10.42
CA PHE A 83 -16.20 -10.33 11.69
C PHE A 83 -17.37 -11.29 11.55
N SER A 84 -17.27 -12.44 12.21
CA SER A 84 -18.33 -13.46 12.25
C SER A 84 -19.40 -13.15 13.30
N SER A 85 -19.11 -12.28 14.26
CA SER A 85 -20.01 -11.89 15.34
C SER A 85 -19.72 -10.48 15.89
N VAL A 86 -20.70 -9.90 16.59
CA VAL A 86 -20.53 -8.63 17.30
C VAL A 86 -19.51 -8.74 18.44
N GLU A 87 -19.42 -9.92 19.07
CA GLU A 87 -18.45 -10.21 20.11
C GLU A 87 -17.02 -10.16 19.59
N GLU A 88 -16.77 -10.74 18.42
CA GLU A 88 -15.47 -10.70 17.76
C GLU A 88 -15.07 -9.26 17.37
N GLU A 89 -15.98 -8.50 16.76
CA GLU A 89 -15.76 -7.07 16.48
C GLU A 89 -15.44 -6.28 17.77
N ARG A 90 -16.14 -6.58 18.87
CA ARG A 90 -15.90 -5.94 20.15
C ARG A 90 -14.52 -6.25 20.70
N GLU A 91 -14.08 -7.52 20.67
CA GLU A 91 -12.76 -7.93 21.13
C GLU A 91 -11.66 -7.29 20.29
N TRP A 92 -11.86 -7.26 18.97
CA TRP A 92 -10.99 -6.54 18.04
C TRP A 92 -10.88 -5.05 18.39
N GLY A 93 -12.01 -4.40 18.69
CA GLY A 93 -12.04 -3.00 19.09
C GLY A 93 -11.31 -2.75 20.42
N LEU A 94 -11.51 -3.61 21.43
CA LEU A 94 -10.81 -3.53 22.71
C LEU A 94 -9.28 -3.69 22.53
N ASP A 95 -8.83 -4.57 21.64
CA ASP A 95 -7.40 -4.73 21.32
C ASP A 95 -6.84 -3.47 20.61
N GLY A 96 -7.64 -2.83 19.73
CA GLY A 96 -7.30 -1.53 19.15
C GLY A 96 -7.12 -0.42 20.19
N LEU A 97 -8.07 -0.30 21.15
CA LEU A 97 -7.96 0.65 22.25
C LEU A 97 -6.73 0.40 23.12
N LYS A 98 -6.30 -0.86 23.29
CA LYS A 98 -5.09 -1.23 24.01
C LYS A 98 -3.82 -0.72 23.31
N LEU A 99 -3.77 -0.77 21.98
CA LEU A 99 -2.67 -0.19 21.22
C LEU A 99 -2.56 1.32 21.44
N LEU A 100 -3.69 2.01 21.52
CA LEU A 100 -3.72 3.46 21.78
C LEU A 100 -3.34 3.80 23.22
N ASN A 101 -3.72 2.99 24.22
CA ASN A 101 -3.23 3.13 25.59
C ASN A 101 -1.70 2.97 25.65
N ASN A 102 -1.17 2.01 24.90
CA ASN A 102 0.27 1.82 24.80
C ASN A 102 0.97 3.04 24.17
N TYR A 103 0.36 3.66 23.13
CA TYR A 103 0.86 4.92 22.57
C TYR A 103 0.97 6.01 23.64
N MET A 104 -0.08 6.26 24.40
CA MET A 104 -0.11 7.26 25.48
C MET A 104 0.90 7.00 26.60
N SER A 105 1.42 5.77 26.71
CA SER A 105 2.50 5.42 27.63
C SER A 105 3.91 5.66 27.06
N ILE A 106 4.02 5.83 25.74
CA ILE A 106 5.30 6.00 25.02
C ILE A 106 5.60 7.48 24.77
N GLU A 107 4.59 8.23 24.35
CA GLU A 107 4.70 9.64 24.02
C GLU A 107 3.63 10.45 24.76
N ASP A 108 3.97 11.68 25.12
CA ASP A 108 3.02 12.68 25.61
C ASP A 108 2.61 13.60 24.47
N PRO A 109 1.48 13.37 23.80
CA PRO A 109 1.05 14.16 22.66
C PRO A 109 0.69 15.60 23.01
N THR A 110 0.59 15.96 24.30
CA THR A 110 0.35 17.34 24.74
C THR A 110 1.59 18.19 24.69
N SER A 111 2.77 17.56 24.65
CA SER A 111 4.08 18.21 24.77
C SER A 111 4.72 18.63 23.44
N PHE A 112 4.14 18.26 22.31
CA PHE A 112 4.69 18.58 20.98
C PHE A 112 3.61 18.72 19.91
N GLU A 113 3.98 19.37 18.79
CA GLU A 113 3.19 19.44 17.57
C GLU A 113 3.95 18.76 16.42
N PRO A 114 3.34 17.81 15.70
CA PRO A 114 3.90 17.31 14.46
C PRO A 114 4.07 18.41 13.42
N LEU A 115 5.16 18.37 12.68
CA LEU A 115 5.35 19.27 11.53
C LEU A 115 4.36 18.91 10.40
N GLU A 116 4.21 17.62 10.13
CA GLU A 116 3.34 17.08 9.10
C GLU A 116 2.77 15.72 9.55
N ARG A 117 1.57 15.37 9.07
CA ARG A 117 0.89 14.08 9.28
C ARG A 117 0.30 13.58 7.97
N GLU A 118 0.26 12.25 7.78
CA GLU A 118 -0.26 11.59 6.55
C GLU A 118 0.19 12.31 5.26
N ARG A 119 1.47 12.74 5.28
CA ARG A 119 2.03 13.52 4.19
C ARG A 119 2.30 12.66 2.96
N TRP A 120 1.76 13.04 1.83
CA TRP A 120 2.18 12.51 0.55
C TRP A 120 3.62 12.91 0.22
N VAL A 121 4.47 11.90 0.05
CA VAL A 121 5.86 12.07 -0.39
C VAL A 121 5.98 11.52 -1.80
N ARG A 122 6.52 12.33 -2.71
CA ARG A 122 6.69 11.99 -4.12
C ARG A 122 8.05 12.49 -4.59
N GLY A 123 8.66 11.73 -5.51
CA GLY A 123 9.90 12.17 -6.13
C GLY A 123 10.43 11.11 -7.09
N SER A 124 11.44 11.48 -7.86
CA SER A 124 12.08 10.58 -8.81
C SER A 124 13.54 10.36 -8.44
N ILE A 125 13.99 9.14 -8.61
CA ILE A 125 15.40 8.75 -8.50
C ILE A 125 15.74 8.14 -9.87
N GLU A 126 16.52 8.84 -10.68
CA GLU A 126 16.75 8.49 -12.09
C GLU A 126 15.42 8.36 -12.85
N ASP A 127 15.12 7.21 -13.45
CA ASP A 127 13.88 6.90 -14.15
C ASP A 127 12.78 6.29 -13.22
N LEU A 128 13.10 6.09 -11.94
CA LEU A 128 12.17 5.56 -10.96
C LEU A 128 11.34 6.67 -10.30
N ASN A 129 10.03 6.64 -10.49
CA ASN A 129 9.10 7.47 -9.74
C ASN A 129 8.66 6.78 -8.46
N LEU A 130 8.91 7.41 -7.32
CA LEU A 130 8.51 6.93 -6.00
C LEU A 130 7.36 7.76 -5.45
N ARG A 131 6.44 7.10 -4.73
CA ARG A 131 5.37 7.74 -3.98
C ARG A 131 5.01 6.94 -2.73
N GLY A 132 4.57 7.63 -1.71
CA GLY A 132 4.04 7.00 -0.49
C GLY A 132 3.43 8.03 0.43
N ILE A 133 2.93 7.56 1.56
CA ILE A 133 2.39 8.40 2.62
C ILE A 133 3.28 8.18 3.84
N LEU A 134 3.66 9.27 4.46
CA LEU A 134 4.45 9.34 5.66
C LEU A 134 3.52 9.61 6.84
N ASP A 135 3.50 8.74 7.84
CA ASP A 135 2.57 8.86 8.98
C ASP A 135 2.76 10.19 9.73
N ARG A 136 4.01 10.49 10.12
CA ARG A 136 4.31 11.71 10.88
C ARG A 136 5.73 12.21 10.64
N MET A 137 5.89 13.51 10.58
CA MET A 137 7.18 14.21 10.57
C MET A 137 7.21 15.24 11.70
N ASP A 138 8.28 15.21 12.49
CA ASP A 138 8.48 16.09 13.64
C ASP A 138 9.75 16.93 13.48
N ARG A 139 9.88 17.94 14.35
CA ARG A 139 11.16 18.55 14.67
C ARG A 139 11.56 18.21 16.11
N ASN A 140 12.78 17.71 16.29
CA ASN A 140 13.31 17.46 17.62
C ASN A 140 13.71 18.78 18.33
N ASN A 141 14.15 18.71 19.58
CA ASN A 141 14.54 19.87 20.38
C ASN A 141 15.72 20.68 19.78
N LYS A 142 16.43 20.15 18.79
CA LYS A 142 17.49 20.85 18.05
C LYS A 142 16.97 21.46 16.75
N GLY A 143 15.68 21.32 16.45
CA GLY A 143 15.07 21.76 15.20
C GLY A 143 15.30 20.82 14.02
N GLU A 144 15.92 19.64 14.22
CA GLU A 144 16.21 18.67 13.17
C GLU A 144 14.97 17.82 12.83
N LEU A 145 14.81 17.45 11.55
CA LEU A 145 13.69 16.63 11.10
C LEU A 145 13.80 15.19 11.63
N VAL A 146 12.67 14.64 12.05
CA VAL A 146 12.49 13.25 12.47
C VAL A 146 11.31 12.65 11.71
N ILE A 147 11.50 11.49 11.10
CA ILE A 147 10.42 10.75 10.43
C ILE A 147 9.94 9.65 11.36
N VAL A 148 8.64 9.59 11.58
CA VAL A 148 7.98 8.64 12.50
C VAL A 148 6.97 7.82 11.73
N ASP A 149 6.92 6.50 12.04
CA ASP A 149 5.95 5.57 11.48
C ASP A 149 5.43 4.66 12.60
N TYR A 150 4.11 4.51 12.66
CA TYR A 150 3.43 3.69 13.65
C TYR A 150 3.29 2.24 13.16
N LYS A 151 3.50 1.31 14.05
CA LYS A 151 3.32 -0.12 13.79
C LYS A 151 2.39 -0.74 14.81
N SER A 152 1.23 -1.23 14.37
CA SER A 152 0.26 -1.94 15.22
C SER A 152 0.77 -3.30 15.73
N GLY A 153 1.79 -3.86 15.06
CA GLY A 153 2.42 -5.12 15.43
C GLY A 153 3.42 -5.04 16.58
N LYS A 154 4.05 -6.20 16.88
CA LYS A 154 5.11 -6.31 17.87
C LYS A 154 6.47 -5.96 17.27
N ALA A 155 7.30 -5.21 18.01
CA ALA A 155 8.67 -4.92 17.62
C ALA A 155 9.49 -6.21 17.45
N PRO A 156 10.30 -6.34 16.38
CA PRO A 156 11.29 -7.38 16.29
C PRO A 156 12.39 -7.15 17.35
N LEU A 157 13.21 -8.17 17.58
CA LEU A 157 14.41 -8.00 18.39
C LEU A 157 15.31 -6.91 17.77
N ALA A 158 15.97 -6.11 18.61
CA ALA A 158 16.78 -4.95 18.17
C ALA A 158 17.82 -5.31 17.09
N LYS A 159 18.41 -6.52 17.13
CA LYS A 159 19.36 -6.98 16.10
C LYS A 159 18.75 -7.19 14.70
N TYR A 160 17.43 -7.24 14.59
CA TYR A 160 16.69 -7.41 13.32
C TYR A 160 15.91 -6.15 12.91
N LYS A 161 16.18 -5.01 13.53
CA LYS A 161 15.45 -3.77 13.26
C LYS A 161 15.80 -3.12 11.92
N GLU A 162 17.06 -3.24 11.48
CA GLU A 162 17.61 -2.49 10.33
C GLU A 162 16.79 -2.65 9.03
N PRO A 163 16.39 -3.86 8.59
CA PRO A 163 15.60 -4.02 7.38
C PRO A 163 14.20 -3.40 7.46
N ARG A 164 13.69 -3.13 8.67
CA ARG A 164 12.38 -2.50 8.87
C ARG A 164 12.36 -1.02 8.55
N PHE A 165 13.53 -0.38 8.49
CA PHE A 165 13.67 1.03 8.16
C PHE A 165 13.73 1.31 6.64
N PHE A 166 13.65 0.32 5.79
CA PHE A 166 13.74 0.49 4.33
C PHE A 166 12.79 1.58 3.80
N ALA A 167 11.51 1.52 4.17
CA ALA A 167 10.52 2.51 3.74
C ALA A 167 10.84 3.91 4.25
N LEU A 168 11.20 4.05 5.54
CA LEU A 168 11.53 5.34 6.15
C LEU A 168 12.81 5.93 5.56
N LYS A 169 13.80 5.11 5.22
CA LYS A 169 15.02 5.56 4.52
C LYS A 169 14.68 6.13 3.13
N LEU A 170 13.75 5.50 2.39
CA LEU A 170 13.28 6.02 1.11
C LEU A 170 12.55 7.35 1.29
N TYR A 171 11.71 7.47 2.31
CA TYR A 171 11.07 8.74 2.62
C TYR A 171 12.10 9.81 3.01
N ALA A 172 13.10 9.47 3.83
CA ALA A 172 14.17 10.40 4.20
C ALA A 172 14.95 10.90 2.97
N LEU A 173 15.23 10.03 2.02
CA LEU A 173 15.89 10.38 0.75
C LEU A 173 15.04 11.35 -0.08
N LEU A 174 13.72 11.10 -0.16
CA LEU A 174 12.81 11.98 -0.89
C LEU A 174 12.64 13.33 -0.19
N ILE A 175 12.51 13.35 1.13
CA ILE A 175 12.42 14.58 1.95
C ILE A 175 13.70 15.40 1.83
N GLN A 176 14.87 14.77 1.91
CA GLN A 176 16.15 15.46 1.69
C GLN A 176 16.18 16.14 0.30
N LYS A 177 15.72 15.42 -0.72
CA LYS A 177 15.68 15.97 -2.09
C LYS A 177 14.68 17.13 -2.24
N GLU A 178 13.52 17.02 -1.58
CA GLU A 178 12.44 18.01 -1.66
C GLU A 178 12.73 19.28 -0.84
N LEU A 179 13.15 19.10 0.41
CA LEU A 179 13.35 20.21 1.37
C LEU A 179 14.79 20.72 1.44
N GLY A 180 15.77 20.00 0.84
CA GLY A 180 17.19 20.31 0.98
C GLY A 180 17.74 20.03 2.40
N GLU A 181 16.96 19.41 3.28
CA GLU A 181 17.29 19.11 4.67
C GLU A 181 17.21 17.61 4.91
N MET A 182 18.31 17.01 5.39
CA MET A 182 18.35 15.59 5.71
C MET A 182 17.72 15.34 7.08
N PRO A 183 16.71 14.45 7.20
CA PRO A 183 16.22 14.02 8.50
C PRO A 183 17.36 13.43 9.34
N SER A 184 17.39 13.76 10.63
CA SER A 184 18.43 13.30 11.55
C SER A 184 18.15 11.89 12.09
N GLU A 185 16.87 11.54 12.23
CA GLU A 185 16.44 10.29 12.86
C GLU A 185 15.18 9.73 12.20
N LEU A 186 15.09 8.40 12.16
CA LEU A 186 13.89 7.64 11.81
C LEU A 186 13.41 6.89 13.04
N LYS A 187 12.08 6.90 13.29
CA LYS A 187 11.45 6.22 14.42
C LYS A 187 10.38 5.24 13.95
N LEU A 188 10.43 4.01 14.43
CA LEU A 188 9.37 3.02 14.33
C LEU A 188 8.76 2.84 15.72
N ILE A 189 7.51 3.24 15.90
CA ILE A 189 6.78 3.13 17.16
C ILE A 189 5.89 1.90 17.12
N TYR A 190 6.29 0.84 17.83
CA TYR A 190 5.55 -0.41 17.90
C TYR A 190 4.57 -0.39 19.07
N LEU A 191 3.28 -0.23 18.73
CA LEU A 191 2.22 -0.03 19.71
C LEU A 191 1.93 -1.29 20.53
N LYS A 192 2.06 -2.50 19.95
CA LYS A 192 1.68 -3.74 20.63
C LYS A 192 2.50 -4.05 21.89
N ASN A 193 3.75 -3.61 21.94
CA ASN A 193 4.65 -3.86 23.08
C ASN A 193 5.39 -2.60 23.53
N SER A 194 4.84 -1.42 23.24
CA SER A 194 5.33 -0.11 23.71
C SER A 194 6.84 0.07 23.45
N THR A 195 7.31 -0.27 22.24
CA THR A 195 8.73 -0.24 21.90
C THR A 195 9.02 0.76 20.80
N ILE A 196 10.02 1.61 20.97
CA ILE A 196 10.52 2.49 19.93
C ILE A 196 11.84 1.93 19.40
N HIS A 197 11.92 1.73 18.09
CA HIS A 197 13.19 1.55 17.41
C HIS A 197 13.57 2.82 16.68
N THR A 198 14.80 3.25 16.86
CA THR A 198 15.36 4.43 16.19
C THR A 198 16.52 4.06 15.31
N LEU A 199 16.72 4.87 14.26
CA LEU A 199 17.86 4.81 13.38
C LEU A 199 18.33 6.23 13.05
N LYS A 200 19.60 6.53 13.32
CA LYS A 200 20.22 7.78 12.89
C LYS A 200 20.41 7.75 11.37
N VAL A 201 19.99 8.80 10.70
CA VAL A 201 20.21 8.96 9.27
C VAL A 201 21.62 9.46 8.99
N THR A 202 22.26 8.87 8.00
CA THR A 202 23.56 9.31 7.47
C THR A 202 23.47 9.35 5.95
N GLN A 203 24.30 10.16 5.29
CA GLN A 203 24.35 10.18 3.83
C GLN A 203 24.65 8.80 3.25
N ASP A 204 25.55 8.06 3.84
CA ASP A 204 25.88 6.68 3.45
C ASP A 204 24.65 5.76 3.50
N SER A 205 23.81 5.87 4.56
CA SER A 205 22.57 5.08 4.68
C SER A 205 21.53 5.44 3.61
N LEU A 206 21.50 6.70 3.16
CA LEU A 206 20.62 7.15 2.08
C LEU A 206 21.15 6.72 0.71
N ASP A 207 22.48 6.76 0.51
CA ASP A 207 23.10 6.28 -0.72
C ASP A 207 22.92 4.77 -0.88
N GLN A 208 23.03 4.00 0.21
CA GLN A 208 22.76 2.56 0.20
C GLN A 208 21.30 2.22 -0.16
N VAL A 209 20.33 2.90 0.44
CA VAL A 209 18.91 2.64 0.11
C VAL A 209 18.55 3.09 -1.31
N LYS A 210 19.23 4.12 -1.84
CA LYS A 210 19.12 4.52 -3.24
C LYS A 210 19.58 3.40 -4.17
N ILE A 211 20.75 2.83 -3.92
CA ILE A 211 21.28 1.70 -4.69
C ILE A 211 20.30 0.53 -4.63
N GLU A 212 19.87 0.15 -3.42
CA GLU A 212 18.94 -0.97 -3.21
C GLU A 212 17.63 -0.80 -3.98
N VAL A 213 17.02 0.37 -3.94
CA VAL A 213 15.74 0.59 -4.64
C VAL A 213 15.88 0.63 -6.16
N LEU A 214 17.01 1.12 -6.66
CA LEU A 214 17.33 1.10 -8.10
C LEU A 214 17.58 -0.32 -8.60
N GLU A 215 18.25 -1.18 -7.82
CA GLU A 215 18.39 -2.60 -8.11
C GLU A 215 17.02 -3.30 -8.18
N ILE A 216 16.14 -3.04 -7.20
CA ILE A 216 14.76 -3.56 -7.23
C ILE A 216 14.03 -3.08 -8.49
N TRP A 217 14.15 -1.79 -8.83
CA TRP A 217 13.53 -1.21 -10.01
C TRP A 217 14.02 -1.84 -11.32
N ASN A 218 15.33 -2.04 -11.45
CA ASN A 218 15.91 -2.71 -12.61
C ASN A 218 15.44 -4.16 -12.73
N ASN A 219 15.31 -4.88 -11.62
CA ASN A 219 14.75 -6.23 -11.60
C ASN A 219 13.26 -6.24 -11.98
N ILE A 220 12.48 -5.23 -11.55
CA ILE A 220 11.09 -5.05 -11.98
C ILE A 220 11.03 -4.81 -13.49
N LYS A 221 11.83 -3.90 -14.03
CA LYS A 221 11.90 -3.63 -15.49
C LYS A 221 12.21 -4.90 -16.27
N LYS A 222 13.23 -5.64 -15.84
CA LYS A 222 13.60 -6.91 -16.46
C LYS A 222 12.47 -7.93 -16.40
N ALA A 223 11.76 -8.04 -15.28
CA ALA A 223 10.64 -8.95 -15.13
C ALA A 223 9.49 -8.61 -16.09
N PHE A 224 9.25 -7.31 -16.37
CA PHE A 224 8.30 -6.88 -17.39
C PHE A 224 8.77 -7.16 -18.82
N GLU A 225 10.06 -6.97 -19.12
CA GLU A 225 10.64 -7.24 -20.44
C GLU A 225 10.61 -8.74 -20.80
N THR A 226 10.92 -9.60 -19.84
CA THR A 226 10.94 -11.06 -20.03
C THR A 226 9.61 -11.73 -19.74
N ASN A 227 8.64 -11.00 -19.18
CA ASN A 227 7.40 -11.52 -18.61
C ASN A 227 7.61 -12.61 -17.53
N GLU A 228 8.76 -12.60 -16.85
CA GLU A 228 9.14 -13.60 -15.85
C GLU A 228 9.06 -13.02 -14.43
N PHE A 229 8.12 -13.51 -13.64
CA PHE A 229 7.93 -13.17 -12.22
C PHE A 229 8.08 -14.44 -11.37
N PRO A 230 9.31 -14.87 -11.05
CA PRO A 230 9.53 -16.12 -10.34
C PRO A 230 8.97 -16.09 -8.92
N ALA A 231 8.40 -17.22 -8.51
CA ALA A 231 7.99 -17.41 -7.13
C ALA A 231 9.20 -17.71 -6.24
N THR A 232 9.35 -16.95 -5.16
CA THR A 232 10.44 -17.12 -4.20
C THR A 232 9.93 -17.76 -2.93
N LYS A 233 10.24 -19.05 -2.73
CA LYS A 233 9.87 -19.77 -1.50
C LYS A 233 10.62 -19.21 -0.30
N ASN A 234 9.89 -18.77 0.72
CA ASN A 234 10.43 -18.20 1.96
C ASN A 234 9.50 -18.48 3.15
N THR A 235 9.87 -18.04 4.34
CA THR A 235 9.12 -18.27 5.58
C THR A 235 7.76 -17.56 5.63
N LEU A 236 7.47 -16.63 4.74
CA LEU A 236 6.19 -15.92 4.68
C LEU A 236 5.16 -16.64 3.82
N CYS A 237 5.54 -17.72 3.11
CA CYS A 237 4.62 -18.45 2.25
C CYS A 237 3.44 -19.08 2.99
N ASP A 238 3.60 -19.41 4.29
CA ASP A 238 2.51 -19.98 5.09
C ASP A 238 1.40 -18.97 5.42
N TRP A 239 1.69 -17.68 5.30
CA TRP A 239 0.75 -16.58 5.48
C TRP A 239 0.41 -15.86 4.16
N CYS A 240 0.88 -16.39 3.03
CA CYS A 240 0.65 -15.77 1.73
C CYS A 240 -0.77 -16.08 1.23
N TYR A 241 -1.56 -15.04 1.04
CA TYR A 241 -2.92 -15.15 0.51
C TYR A 241 -2.96 -15.90 -0.84
N TYR A 242 -1.95 -15.68 -1.69
CA TYR A 242 -1.87 -16.29 -3.03
C TYR A 242 -1.29 -17.71 -3.02
N LYS A 243 -1.06 -18.34 -1.85
CA LYS A 243 -0.49 -19.70 -1.76
C LYS A 243 -1.28 -20.73 -2.56
N PRO A 244 -2.65 -20.76 -2.55
CA PRO A 244 -3.44 -21.72 -3.30
C PRO A 244 -3.31 -21.62 -4.84
N ILE A 245 -3.00 -20.43 -5.35
CA ILE A 245 -2.80 -20.19 -6.79
C ILE A 245 -1.32 -20.07 -7.18
N CYS A 246 -0.40 -20.31 -6.24
CA CYS A 246 1.02 -20.21 -6.48
C CYS A 246 1.58 -21.49 -7.12
N PRO A 247 2.29 -21.42 -8.26
CA PRO A 247 2.80 -22.62 -8.96
C PRO A 247 3.83 -23.42 -8.15
N VAL A 248 4.37 -22.87 -7.06
CA VAL A 248 5.28 -23.59 -6.14
C VAL A 248 4.51 -24.54 -5.22
N PHE A 249 3.24 -24.28 -4.98
CA PHE A 249 2.39 -25.05 -4.05
C PHE A 249 1.20 -25.74 -4.72
N ASN A 250 0.86 -25.34 -5.94
CA ASN A 250 -0.25 -25.90 -6.71
C ASN A 250 0.23 -26.16 -8.15
N GLU A 251 0.38 -27.44 -8.52
CA GLU A 251 0.79 -27.83 -9.88
C GLU A 251 -0.26 -27.47 -10.94
N ASN A 252 -1.53 -27.33 -10.53
CA ASN A 252 -2.64 -26.89 -11.36
C ASN A 252 -2.98 -25.41 -11.12
N ALA A 253 -2.00 -24.59 -10.73
CA ALA A 253 -2.22 -23.17 -10.53
C ALA A 253 -2.82 -22.54 -11.80
N PRO A 254 -3.84 -21.65 -11.66
CA PRO A 254 -4.45 -21.00 -12.81
C PRO A 254 -3.43 -20.13 -13.56
N ASP A 255 -3.56 -20.10 -14.88
CA ASP A 255 -2.79 -19.18 -15.71
C ASP A 255 -3.38 -17.77 -15.57
N THR A 256 -2.71 -16.92 -14.80
CA THR A 256 -3.14 -15.54 -14.60
C THR A 256 -2.68 -14.61 -15.72
N GLU A 257 -1.92 -15.09 -16.71
CA GLU A 257 -1.48 -14.27 -17.84
C GLU A 257 -2.66 -13.85 -18.71
N LYS A 258 -3.57 -14.78 -18.96
CA LYS A 258 -4.80 -14.50 -19.71
C LYS A 258 -5.67 -13.44 -19.01
N LEU A 259 -5.76 -13.46 -17.68
CA LEU A 259 -6.47 -12.43 -16.92
C LEU A 259 -5.82 -11.04 -17.09
N LYS A 260 -4.50 -10.99 -17.12
CA LYS A 260 -3.76 -9.74 -17.39
C LYS A 260 -4.04 -9.23 -18.79
N GLU A 261 -3.96 -10.08 -19.81
CA GLU A 261 -4.25 -9.73 -21.21
C GLU A 261 -5.67 -9.17 -21.36
N ILE A 262 -6.67 -9.82 -20.77
CA ILE A 262 -8.06 -9.34 -20.75
C ILE A 262 -8.17 -7.97 -20.08
N ASN A 263 -7.51 -7.76 -18.93
CA ASN A 263 -7.53 -6.48 -18.23
C ASN A 263 -6.87 -5.34 -19.05
N GLU A 264 -5.77 -5.62 -19.74
CA GLU A 264 -5.09 -4.66 -20.63
C GLU A 264 -6.00 -4.31 -21.82
N GLU A 265 -6.64 -5.29 -22.44
CA GLU A 265 -7.56 -5.11 -23.56
C GLU A 265 -8.83 -4.34 -23.16
N LEU A 266 -9.41 -4.62 -21.99
CA LEU A 266 -10.54 -3.87 -21.45
C LEU A 266 -10.22 -2.40 -21.21
N ILE A 267 -9.00 -2.08 -20.73
CA ILE A 267 -8.56 -0.69 -20.55
C ILE A 267 -8.45 0.01 -21.90
N ASP A 268 -7.83 -0.63 -22.89
CA ASP A 268 -7.66 -0.07 -24.22
C ASP A 268 -9.01 0.19 -24.91
N ILE A 269 -9.93 -0.78 -24.86
CA ILE A 269 -11.29 -0.61 -25.41
C ILE A 269 -12.03 0.54 -24.72
N LYS A 270 -11.92 0.62 -23.39
CA LYS A 270 -12.57 1.71 -22.64
C LYS A 270 -12.02 3.08 -23.01
N GLU A 271 -10.68 3.21 -23.16
CA GLU A 271 -10.06 4.46 -23.62
C GLU A 271 -10.52 4.83 -25.04
N GLN A 272 -10.70 3.83 -25.93
CA GLN A 272 -11.23 4.04 -27.28
C GLN A 272 -12.69 4.51 -27.27
N ILE A 273 -13.55 3.89 -26.46
CA ILE A 273 -14.96 4.30 -26.30
C ILE A 273 -15.04 5.73 -25.75
N GLU A 274 -14.31 6.03 -24.67
CA GLU A 274 -14.27 7.38 -24.08
C GLU A 274 -13.77 8.44 -25.06
N ALA A 275 -12.81 8.08 -25.93
CA ALA A 275 -12.34 8.98 -26.98
C ALA A 275 -13.40 9.22 -28.06
N LEU A 276 -14.16 8.20 -28.45
CA LEU A 276 -15.25 8.34 -29.43
C LEU A 276 -16.43 9.14 -28.86
N ASP A 277 -16.78 8.95 -27.58
CA ASP A 277 -17.87 9.68 -26.91
C ASP A 277 -17.57 11.19 -26.77
N MET A 278 -16.29 11.60 -26.80
CA MET A 278 -15.92 13.02 -26.79
C MET A 278 -16.27 13.75 -28.09
N PHE A 279 -16.53 13.02 -29.19
CA PHE A 279 -16.93 13.58 -30.46
C PHE A 279 -18.44 13.37 -30.68
N GLU A 280 -19.25 14.44 -30.70
CA GLU A 280 -20.70 14.38 -30.93
C GLU A 280 -21.08 13.81 -32.32
N ASN A 281 -20.12 13.84 -33.29
CA ASN A 281 -20.25 13.25 -34.61
C ASN A 281 -18.94 12.65 -35.10
N ILE A 282 -19.00 11.42 -35.64
CA ILE A 282 -17.83 10.74 -36.23
C ILE A 282 -17.22 11.55 -37.40
N ASP A 283 -18.02 12.40 -38.07
CA ASP A 283 -17.59 13.28 -39.15
C ASP A 283 -16.64 14.42 -38.69
N GLU A 284 -16.53 14.65 -37.37
CA GLU A 284 -15.61 15.63 -36.77
C GLU A 284 -14.21 15.06 -36.50
N LEU A 285 -14.03 13.73 -36.64
CA LEU A 285 -12.73 13.08 -36.48
C LEU A 285 -11.82 13.43 -37.66
N PRO A 286 -10.51 13.65 -37.41
CA PRO A 286 -9.55 13.82 -38.50
C PRO A 286 -9.54 12.59 -39.42
N ASP A 287 -9.61 12.78 -40.71
CA ASP A 287 -9.68 11.73 -41.76
C ASP A 287 -8.58 10.64 -41.67
N ASN A 288 -7.49 10.90 -40.96
CA ASN A 288 -6.37 9.98 -40.76
C ASN A 288 -6.26 9.45 -39.32
N SER A 289 -7.29 9.59 -38.45
CA SER A 289 -7.25 9.05 -37.12
C SER A 289 -7.61 7.54 -37.11
N GLU A 290 -6.88 6.74 -36.34
CA GLU A 290 -7.23 5.33 -36.14
C GLU A 290 -8.66 5.17 -35.57
N LEU A 291 -9.14 6.18 -34.83
CA LEU A 291 -10.49 6.24 -34.24
C LEU A 291 -11.60 6.31 -35.31
N ALA A 292 -11.34 6.92 -36.47
CA ALA A 292 -12.36 7.06 -37.54
C ALA A 292 -12.82 5.73 -38.15
N SER A 293 -12.03 4.66 -37.97
CA SER A 293 -12.37 3.31 -38.44
C SER A 293 -13.08 2.43 -37.40
N LEU A 294 -13.24 2.92 -36.17
CA LEU A 294 -13.80 2.14 -35.04
C LEU A 294 -15.33 2.30 -35.00
N ASN A 295 -16.01 1.19 -34.68
CA ASN A 295 -17.45 1.14 -34.45
C ASN A 295 -17.71 1.01 -32.94
N ILE A 296 -18.35 2.00 -32.35
CA ILE A 296 -18.61 2.06 -30.92
C ILE A 296 -19.44 0.84 -30.46
N ASN A 297 -20.45 0.41 -31.22
CA ASN A 297 -21.26 -0.74 -30.84
C ASN A 297 -20.43 -2.04 -30.82
N GLU A 298 -19.50 -2.21 -31.78
CA GLU A 298 -18.60 -3.37 -31.81
C GLU A 298 -17.61 -3.37 -30.64
N LEU A 299 -17.13 -2.18 -30.25
CA LEU A 299 -16.27 -2.02 -29.08
C LEU A 299 -17.02 -2.33 -27.78
N GLU A 300 -18.26 -1.85 -27.64
CA GLU A 300 -19.10 -2.13 -26.48
C GLU A 300 -19.44 -3.63 -26.35
N GLU A 301 -19.80 -4.29 -27.46
CA GLU A 301 -20.04 -5.74 -27.49
C GLU A 301 -18.77 -6.52 -27.11
N LYS A 302 -17.61 -6.12 -27.63
CA LYS A 302 -16.33 -6.74 -27.32
C LYS A 302 -15.97 -6.52 -25.84
N TYR A 303 -16.18 -5.31 -25.33
CA TYR A 303 -15.98 -4.99 -23.92
C TYR A 303 -16.82 -5.89 -23.00
N GLN A 304 -18.13 -6.00 -23.26
CA GLN A 304 -19.04 -6.81 -22.48
C GLN A 304 -18.62 -8.29 -22.48
N LYS A 305 -18.22 -8.83 -23.64
CA LYS A 305 -17.76 -10.22 -23.73
C LYS A 305 -16.50 -10.48 -22.91
N LEU A 306 -15.52 -9.59 -23.00
CA LEU A 306 -14.26 -9.69 -22.24
C LEU A 306 -14.50 -9.49 -20.74
N ASP A 307 -15.41 -8.61 -20.35
CA ASP A 307 -15.76 -8.36 -18.96
C ASP A 307 -16.41 -9.59 -18.30
N ILE A 308 -17.27 -10.31 -19.04
CA ILE A 308 -17.84 -11.58 -18.60
C ILE A 308 -16.74 -12.63 -18.42
N GLU A 309 -15.85 -12.80 -19.42
CA GLU A 309 -14.74 -13.74 -19.36
C GLU A 309 -13.80 -13.44 -18.19
N ARG A 310 -13.49 -12.15 -17.96
CA ARG A 310 -12.75 -11.69 -16.79
C ARG A 310 -13.41 -12.11 -15.49
N ALA A 311 -14.73 -11.85 -15.36
CA ALA A 311 -15.48 -12.16 -14.14
C ALA A 311 -15.50 -13.67 -13.83
N GLU A 312 -15.64 -14.52 -14.85
CA GLU A 312 -15.58 -15.99 -14.70
C GLU A 312 -14.20 -16.46 -14.23
N MET A 313 -13.13 -15.89 -14.78
CA MET A 313 -11.76 -16.19 -14.36
C MET A 313 -11.49 -15.72 -12.94
N GLU A 314 -11.93 -14.51 -12.59
CA GLU A 314 -11.79 -13.95 -11.23
C GLU A 314 -12.55 -14.82 -10.20
N ASP A 315 -13.78 -15.26 -10.50
CA ASP A 315 -14.56 -16.15 -9.62
C ASP A 315 -13.86 -17.50 -9.43
N SER A 316 -13.32 -18.06 -10.49
CA SER A 316 -12.56 -19.33 -10.45
C SER A 316 -11.32 -19.19 -9.55
N ILE A 317 -10.56 -18.09 -9.68
CA ILE A 317 -9.41 -17.80 -8.84
C ILE A 317 -9.84 -17.58 -7.39
N GLN A 318 -10.90 -16.79 -7.16
CA GLN A 318 -11.41 -16.52 -5.82
C GLN A 318 -11.92 -17.78 -5.11
N LYS A 319 -12.48 -18.73 -5.86
CA LYS A 319 -12.87 -20.03 -5.30
C LYS A 319 -11.67 -20.80 -4.77
N LEU A 320 -10.59 -20.88 -5.54
CA LEU A 320 -9.33 -21.52 -5.09
C LEU A 320 -8.70 -20.80 -3.87
N LEU A 321 -8.84 -19.48 -3.80
CA LEU A 321 -8.29 -18.68 -2.70
C LEU A 321 -9.08 -18.81 -1.38
N ARG A 322 -10.32 -19.34 -1.44
CA ARG A 322 -11.19 -19.59 -0.26
C ARG A 322 -11.10 -21.02 0.26
N GLU A 323 -10.61 -21.97 -0.54
CA GLU A 323 -10.31 -23.35 -0.15
C GLU A 323 -8.99 -23.46 0.65
#